data_557a1241c1e231e671cc6611f35e49dc
#
_entry.id   557a1241c1e231e671cc6611f35e49dc
#
_cell.length_a   1.000
_cell.length_b   1.000
_cell.length_c   1.000
_cell.angle_alpha   90.00
_cell.angle_beta   90.00
_cell.angle_gamma   90.00
#
_symmetry.space_group_name_H-M   'P 1'
#
loop_
_entity.id
_entity.type
_entity.pdbx_description
1 polymer ?
#
loop_
_entity_poly.entity_id
_entity_poly.type
_entity_poly.pdbx_seq_one_letter_code
_entity_poly.pdbx_strand_id
1 'polypeptide(L)'
;SQDGPASIQGFLDVATCIPGLLAEVAKHPDVDAIVIACFDDTGVDAVRTMVDVPVLGVGEAAYHAASMIANKFSVITTLSRSVPGLENNLMRYGLAQKCARVRATDIPVLKLEEGDPATLFKIKSEIRESIAQDNTEAIVLGCAGMADLMAQLSEEFGLPVIDGVA
;
A
#
# COMPACT_ATOMS: atom_id res chain seq x y z
N SER A 1 6.63 3.56 16.10
CA SER A 1 6.78 3.01 17.48
C SER A 1 8.08 2.23 17.58
N GLN A 2 8.78 2.34 18.70
CA GLN A 2 10.04 1.60 18.93
C GLN A 2 9.79 0.12 19.25
N ASP A 3 8.58 -0.24 19.64
CA ASP A 3 8.19 -1.60 20.06
C ASP A 3 7.48 -2.39 18.96
N GLY A 4 7.38 -1.84 17.75
CA GLY A 4 6.77 -2.48 16.60
C GLY A 4 7.75 -3.31 15.76
N PRO A 5 7.25 -4.13 14.82
CA PRO A 5 8.10 -4.83 13.86
C PRO A 5 8.83 -3.81 12.96
N ALA A 6 10.01 -4.19 12.45
CA ALA A 6 10.81 -3.33 11.58
C ALA A 6 10.12 -2.99 10.25
N SER A 7 9.18 -3.83 9.82
CA SER A 7 8.33 -3.62 8.64
C SER A 7 7.05 -4.44 8.76
N ILE A 8 5.98 -3.99 8.09
CA ILE A 8 4.71 -4.72 8.03
C ILE A 8 4.75 -5.63 6.81
N GLN A 9 4.64 -6.94 7.04
CA GLN A 9 4.76 -7.96 6.00
C GLN A 9 3.66 -9.04 6.09
N GLY A 10 2.57 -8.77 6.82
CA GLY A 10 1.43 -9.66 6.96
C GLY A 10 0.69 -9.48 8.28
N PHE A 11 -0.34 -10.29 8.51
CA PHE A 11 -1.28 -10.14 9.63
C PHE A 11 -0.64 -10.13 11.02
N LEU A 12 0.44 -10.89 11.24
CA LEU A 12 1.11 -10.90 12.55
C LEU A 12 1.76 -9.54 12.83
N ASP A 13 2.45 -8.98 11.84
CA ASP A 13 3.12 -7.67 11.98
C ASP A 13 2.07 -6.57 12.18
N VAL A 14 0.96 -6.63 11.43
CA VAL A 14 -0.21 -5.75 11.63
C VAL A 14 -0.69 -5.83 13.08
N ALA A 15 -0.96 -7.02 13.59
CA ALA A 15 -1.50 -7.21 14.94
C ALA A 15 -0.54 -6.70 16.02
N THR A 16 0.77 -6.92 15.87
CA THR A 16 1.78 -6.51 16.84
C THR A 16 2.13 -5.03 16.78
N CYS A 17 1.92 -4.37 15.62
CA CYS A 17 2.18 -2.95 15.43
C CYS A 17 1.12 -2.05 16.11
N ILE A 18 -0.16 -2.47 16.11
CA ILE A 18 -1.29 -1.63 16.54
C ILE A 18 -1.13 -1.03 17.94
N PRO A 19 -0.75 -1.77 19.01
CA PRO A 19 -0.60 -1.18 20.33
C PRO A 19 0.39 0.00 20.36
N GLY A 20 1.53 -0.16 19.69
CA GLY A 20 2.54 0.89 19.59
C GLY A 20 2.09 2.09 18.75
N LEU A 21 1.31 1.86 17.70
CA LEU A 21 0.69 2.91 16.90
C LEU A 21 -0.28 3.75 17.74
N LEU A 22 -1.21 3.10 18.46
CA LEU A 22 -2.19 3.81 19.30
C LEU A 22 -1.52 4.58 20.43
N ALA A 23 -0.48 4.03 21.04
CA ALA A 23 0.31 4.72 22.05
C ALA A 23 1.03 5.96 21.50
N GLU A 24 1.44 5.93 20.23
CA GLU A 24 2.06 7.08 19.57
C GLU A 24 1.03 8.15 19.25
N VAL A 25 -0.11 7.79 18.68
CA VAL A 25 -1.22 8.72 18.41
C VAL A 25 -1.66 9.46 19.68
N ALA A 26 -1.75 8.77 20.81
CA ALA A 26 -2.14 9.36 22.09
C ALA A 26 -1.20 10.47 22.59
N LYS A 27 0.04 10.52 22.10
CA LYS A 27 1.00 11.57 22.47
C LYS A 27 0.80 12.88 21.70
N HIS A 28 -0.01 12.88 20.65
CA HIS A 28 -0.20 14.00 19.74
C HIS A 28 -1.67 14.42 19.64
N PRO A 29 -2.28 14.93 20.75
CA PRO A 29 -3.71 15.27 20.77
C PRO A 29 -4.07 16.50 19.93
N ASP A 30 -3.09 17.38 19.65
CA ASP A 30 -3.32 18.70 19.04
C ASP A 30 -3.00 18.73 17.53
N VAL A 31 -3.21 17.60 16.83
CA VAL A 31 -3.01 17.53 15.37
C VAL A 31 -4.32 17.77 14.64
N ASP A 32 -4.24 18.31 13.42
CA ASP A 32 -5.41 18.57 12.56
C ASP A 32 -5.84 17.36 11.75
N ALA A 33 -4.94 16.40 11.50
CA ALA A 33 -5.19 15.15 10.79
C ALA A 33 -4.11 14.12 11.09
N ILE A 34 -4.41 12.85 10.81
CA ILE A 34 -3.46 11.74 10.95
C ILE A 34 -3.39 10.98 9.63
N VAL A 35 -2.16 10.69 9.18
CA VAL A 35 -1.92 9.82 8.01
C VAL A 35 -1.21 8.54 8.49
N ILE A 36 -1.80 7.40 8.19
CA ILE A 36 -1.18 6.10 8.42
C ILE A 36 -0.38 5.73 7.17
N ALA A 37 0.93 5.95 7.22
CA ALA A 37 1.86 5.75 6.10
C ALA A 37 2.30 4.27 5.96
N CYS A 38 1.35 3.35 6.09
CA CYS A 38 1.52 1.93 5.84
C CYS A 38 0.45 1.50 4.84
N PHE A 39 0.85 0.87 3.74
CA PHE A 39 -0.09 0.52 2.66
C PHE A 39 -1.15 -0.53 3.08
N ASP A 40 -0.86 -1.32 4.11
CA ASP A 40 -1.84 -2.24 4.72
C ASP A 40 -2.93 -1.50 5.52
N ASP A 41 -2.86 -0.16 5.62
CA ASP A 41 -3.76 0.68 6.44
C ASP A 41 -3.84 0.21 7.90
N THR A 42 -2.68 -0.18 8.43
CA THR A 42 -2.54 -0.80 9.74
C THR A 42 -3.09 0.11 10.84
N GLY A 43 -4.16 -0.35 11.51
CA GLY A 43 -4.75 0.35 12.64
C GLY A 43 -5.61 1.57 12.31
N VAL A 44 -5.85 1.90 11.03
CA VAL A 44 -6.66 3.07 10.60
C VAL A 44 -8.00 3.11 11.33
N ASP A 45 -8.76 1.99 11.36
CA ASP A 45 -10.07 1.96 12.00
C ASP A 45 -9.96 2.15 13.52
N ALA A 46 -8.94 1.57 14.15
CA ALA A 46 -8.71 1.75 15.58
C ALA A 46 -8.38 3.22 15.92
N VAL A 47 -7.55 3.87 15.10
CA VAL A 47 -7.24 5.30 15.26
C VAL A 47 -8.49 6.16 15.02
N ARG A 48 -9.31 5.86 14.01
CA ARG A 48 -10.59 6.55 13.74
C ARG A 48 -11.57 6.50 14.92
N THR A 49 -11.51 5.47 15.76
CA THR A 49 -12.34 5.40 16.98
C THR A 49 -11.74 6.13 18.17
N MET A 50 -10.49 6.54 18.07
CA MET A 50 -9.73 7.15 19.17
C MET A 50 -9.69 8.68 19.10
N VAL A 51 -9.82 9.26 17.89
CA VAL A 51 -9.65 10.69 17.64
C VAL A 51 -10.85 11.26 16.85
N ASP A 52 -11.07 12.57 17.00
CA ASP A 52 -12.13 13.30 16.28
C ASP A 52 -11.62 13.99 14.99
N VAL A 53 -10.30 13.92 14.72
CA VAL A 53 -9.71 14.49 13.50
C VAL A 53 -9.73 13.49 12.34
N PRO A 54 -9.63 13.96 11.08
CA PRO A 54 -9.53 13.06 9.93
C PRO A 54 -8.35 12.09 10.02
N VAL A 55 -8.59 10.82 9.68
CA VAL A 55 -7.56 9.78 9.61
C VAL A 55 -7.56 9.17 8.22
N LEU A 56 -6.44 9.26 7.53
CA LEU A 56 -6.23 8.73 6.19
C LEU A 56 -5.28 7.53 6.23
N GLY A 57 -5.65 6.46 5.55
CA GLY A 57 -4.75 5.38 5.19
C GLY A 57 -4.21 5.58 3.77
N VAL A 58 -2.90 5.43 3.56
CA VAL A 58 -2.31 5.60 2.23
C VAL A 58 -2.76 4.51 1.25
N GLY A 59 -3.09 3.31 1.73
CA GLY A 59 -3.66 2.23 0.92
C GLY A 59 -5.06 2.59 0.41
N GLU A 60 -5.95 3.02 1.30
CA GLU A 60 -7.31 3.49 0.97
C GLU A 60 -7.26 4.64 -0.04
N ALA A 61 -6.39 5.63 0.20
CA ALA A 61 -6.21 6.77 -0.69
C ALA A 61 -5.77 6.34 -2.10
N ALA A 62 -4.77 5.46 -2.21
CA ALA A 62 -4.28 4.96 -3.48
C ALA A 62 -5.34 4.17 -4.27
N TYR A 63 -6.10 3.30 -3.58
CA TYR A 63 -7.18 2.54 -4.23
C TYR A 63 -8.28 3.44 -4.77
N HIS A 64 -8.69 4.46 -3.99
CA HIS A 64 -9.68 5.43 -4.44
C HIS A 64 -9.15 6.25 -5.62
N ALA A 65 -7.92 6.77 -5.56
CA ALA A 65 -7.30 7.50 -6.66
C ALA A 65 -7.28 6.65 -7.95
N ALA A 66 -6.83 5.40 -7.87
CA ALA A 66 -6.83 4.50 -9.02
C ALA A 66 -8.24 4.25 -9.57
N SER A 67 -9.23 4.07 -8.71
CA SER A 67 -10.61 3.79 -9.10
C SER A 67 -11.29 4.96 -9.84
N MET A 68 -10.82 6.19 -9.63
CA MET A 68 -11.33 7.40 -10.30
C MET A 68 -10.80 7.56 -11.72
N ILE A 69 -9.61 7.05 -12.01
CA ILE A 69 -8.92 7.26 -13.29
C ILE A 69 -8.86 6.01 -14.18
N ALA A 70 -9.23 4.85 -13.64
CA ALA A 70 -9.19 3.58 -14.36
C ALA A 70 -10.46 2.74 -14.11
N ASN A 71 -10.88 1.95 -15.09
CA ASN A 71 -11.93 0.95 -14.89
C ASN A 71 -11.40 -0.25 -14.12
N LYS A 72 -10.15 -0.63 -14.38
CA LYS A 72 -9.43 -1.71 -13.71
C LYS A 72 -8.02 -1.28 -13.35
N PHE A 73 -7.60 -1.55 -12.12
CA PHE A 73 -6.22 -1.39 -11.69
C PHE A 73 -5.69 -2.70 -11.09
N SER A 74 -4.38 -2.89 -11.11
CA SER A 74 -3.70 -3.95 -10.37
C SER A 74 -2.83 -3.37 -9.27
N VAL A 75 -2.69 -4.11 -8.17
CA VAL A 75 -1.82 -3.75 -7.05
C VAL A 75 -0.55 -4.58 -7.14
N ILE A 76 0.62 -3.95 -7.04
CA ILE A 76 1.91 -4.63 -6.98
C ILE A 76 2.47 -4.45 -5.56
N THR A 77 2.44 -5.51 -4.76
CA THR A 77 2.94 -5.50 -3.37
C THR A 77 4.26 -6.27 -3.22
N THR A 78 4.77 -6.29 -2.01
CA THR A 78 6.06 -6.92 -1.66
C THR A 78 5.95 -8.43 -1.52
N LEU A 79 5.25 -8.94 -0.52
CA LEU A 79 5.22 -10.36 -0.20
C LEU A 79 3.86 -11.00 -0.44
N SER A 80 3.87 -12.24 -0.93
CA SER A 80 2.66 -13.03 -1.17
C SER A 80 1.78 -13.16 0.09
N ARG A 81 2.37 -13.21 1.28
CA ARG A 81 1.62 -13.27 2.55
C ARG A 81 0.86 -11.98 2.89
N SER A 82 1.16 -10.84 2.26
CA SER A 82 0.40 -9.59 2.41
C SER A 82 -0.82 -9.53 1.49
N VAL A 83 -0.85 -10.31 0.41
CA VAL A 83 -1.94 -10.30 -0.58
C VAL A 83 -3.32 -10.45 0.05
N PRO A 84 -3.59 -11.45 0.93
CA PRO A 84 -4.91 -11.59 1.53
C PRO A 84 -5.35 -10.37 2.37
N GLY A 85 -4.42 -9.68 3.02
CA GLY A 85 -4.69 -8.46 3.78
C GLY A 85 -5.15 -7.31 2.88
N LEU A 86 -4.46 -7.12 1.76
CA LEU A 86 -4.79 -6.09 0.78
C LEU A 86 -6.11 -6.39 0.06
N GLU A 87 -6.39 -7.64 -0.27
CA GLU A 87 -7.67 -8.06 -0.83
C GLU A 87 -8.83 -7.81 0.16
N ASN A 88 -8.64 -8.08 1.45
CA ASN A 88 -9.60 -7.74 2.50
C ASN A 88 -9.85 -6.23 2.59
N ASN A 89 -8.80 -5.40 2.48
CA ASN A 89 -8.94 -3.95 2.45
C ASN A 89 -9.74 -3.49 1.23
N LEU A 90 -9.46 -4.02 0.04
CA LEU A 90 -10.22 -3.74 -1.18
C LEU A 90 -11.71 -4.10 -1.05
N MET A 91 -12.03 -5.23 -0.42
CA MET A 91 -13.41 -5.59 -0.12
C MET A 91 -14.06 -4.63 0.86
N ARG A 92 -13.37 -4.27 1.94
CA ARG A 92 -13.84 -3.33 2.96
C ARG A 92 -14.13 -1.95 2.39
N TYR A 93 -13.31 -1.46 1.47
CA TYR A 93 -13.49 -0.16 0.79
C TYR A 93 -14.48 -0.21 -0.38
N GLY A 94 -15.04 -1.39 -0.71
CA GLY A 94 -15.98 -1.54 -1.82
C GLY A 94 -15.33 -1.47 -3.21
N LEU A 95 -14.02 -1.64 -3.30
CA LEU A 95 -13.22 -1.49 -4.52
C LEU A 95 -12.71 -2.83 -5.11
N ALA A 96 -13.07 -3.96 -4.50
CA ALA A 96 -12.61 -5.28 -4.96
C ALA A 96 -12.95 -5.55 -6.45
N GLN A 97 -14.10 -5.07 -6.93
CA GLN A 97 -14.46 -5.23 -8.35
C GLN A 97 -13.66 -4.33 -9.29
N LYS A 98 -13.06 -3.25 -8.79
CA LYS A 98 -12.17 -2.36 -9.55
C LYS A 98 -10.75 -2.90 -9.62
N CYS A 99 -10.31 -3.67 -8.61
CA CYS A 99 -9.02 -4.33 -8.63
C CYS A 99 -9.09 -5.57 -9.53
N ALA A 100 -8.23 -5.61 -10.54
CA ALA A 100 -8.08 -6.76 -11.41
C ALA A 100 -7.33 -7.89 -10.69
N ARG A 101 -6.22 -7.53 -9.99
CA ARG A 101 -5.42 -8.47 -9.22
C ARG A 101 -4.50 -7.75 -8.23
N VAL A 102 -4.23 -8.42 -7.10
CA VAL A 102 -3.11 -8.10 -6.21
C VAL A 102 -1.97 -9.08 -6.51
N ARG A 103 -0.82 -8.55 -6.95
CA ARG A 103 0.39 -9.30 -7.31
C ARG A 103 1.49 -9.03 -6.30
N ALA A 104 2.34 -10.02 -6.04
CA ALA A 104 3.45 -9.90 -5.12
C ALA A 104 4.79 -10.15 -5.84
N THR A 105 5.78 -9.33 -5.54
CA THR A 105 7.14 -9.48 -6.06
C THR A 105 7.98 -10.50 -5.30
N ASP A 106 7.52 -10.91 -4.11
CA ASP A 106 8.23 -11.70 -3.11
C ASP A 106 9.60 -11.09 -2.71
N ILE A 107 9.63 -9.76 -2.65
CA ILE A 107 10.76 -8.98 -2.14
C ILE A 107 10.42 -8.53 -0.70
N PRO A 108 11.27 -8.81 0.30
CA PRO A 108 11.10 -8.25 1.64
C PRO A 108 11.10 -6.73 1.64
N VAL A 109 10.25 -6.09 2.45
CA VAL A 109 10.07 -4.63 2.46
C VAL A 109 11.39 -3.87 2.58
N LEU A 110 12.26 -4.26 3.52
CA LEU A 110 13.54 -3.57 3.75
C LEU A 110 14.52 -3.67 2.57
N LYS A 111 14.33 -4.64 1.67
CA LYS A 111 15.14 -4.74 0.44
C LYS A 111 14.81 -3.65 -0.59
N LEU A 112 13.66 -2.99 -0.48
CA LEU A 112 13.31 -1.87 -1.36
C LEU A 112 14.28 -0.68 -1.17
N GLU A 113 14.73 -0.46 0.06
CA GLU A 113 15.63 0.65 0.42
C GLU A 113 17.07 0.46 -0.09
N GLU A 114 17.46 -0.78 -0.41
CA GLU A 114 18.82 -1.08 -0.88
C GLU A 114 19.10 -0.62 -2.33
N GLY A 115 18.05 -0.26 -3.09
CA GLY A 115 18.19 0.20 -4.48
C GLY A 115 18.75 -0.86 -5.44
N ASP A 116 18.60 -2.15 -5.10
CA ASP A 116 19.12 -3.25 -5.90
C ASP A 116 18.41 -3.32 -7.27
N PRO A 117 19.15 -3.34 -8.39
CA PRO A 117 18.57 -3.51 -9.72
C PRO A 117 17.70 -4.77 -9.88
N ALA A 118 17.98 -5.85 -9.16
CA ALA A 118 17.18 -7.07 -9.18
C ALA A 118 15.79 -6.84 -8.54
N THR A 119 15.70 -5.99 -7.52
CA THR A 119 14.44 -5.56 -6.91
C THR A 119 13.57 -4.82 -7.92
N LEU A 120 14.14 -3.80 -8.58
CA LEU A 120 13.44 -3.03 -9.60
C LEU A 120 13.01 -3.91 -10.79
N PHE A 121 13.85 -4.86 -11.21
CA PHE A 121 13.53 -5.80 -12.27
C PHE A 121 12.30 -6.65 -11.93
N LYS A 122 12.17 -7.16 -10.70
CA LYS A 122 11.02 -7.96 -10.27
C LYS A 122 9.74 -7.11 -10.24
N ILE A 123 9.80 -5.87 -9.71
CA ILE A 123 8.66 -4.95 -9.73
C ILE A 123 8.17 -4.73 -11.17
N LYS A 124 9.10 -4.41 -12.08
CA LYS A 124 8.79 -4.22 -13.51
C LYS A 124 8.24 -5.49 -14.16
N SER A 125 8.72 -6.67 -13.75
CA SER A 125 8.19 -7.94 -14.26
C SER A 125 6.73 -8.13 -13.87
N GLU A 126 6.36 -7.89 -12.61
CA GLU A 126 4.96 -7.99 -12.17
C GLU A 126 4.06 -6.96 -12.85
N ILE A 127 4.58 -5.75 -13.11
CA ILE A 127 3.82 -4.74 -13.89
C ILE A 127 3.57 -5.24 -15.31
N ARG A 128 4.59 -5.80 -16.01
CA ARG A 128 4.41 -6.36 -17.36
C ARG A 128 3.38 -7.49 -17.39
N GLU A 129 3.46 -8.38 -16.40
CA GLU A 129 2.50 -9.47 -16.27
C GLU A 129 1.09 -8.95 -16.01
N SER A 130 0.92 -7.90 -15.20
CA SER A 130 -0.40 -7.32 -14.95
C SER A 130 -1.00 -6.69 -16.21
N ILE A 131 -0.19 -5.98 -16.99
CA ILE A 131 -0.62 -5.42 -18.29
C ILE A 131 -1.02 -6.54 -19.26
N ALA A 132 -0.24 -7.61 -19.33
CA ALA A 132 -0.46 -8.70 -20.28
C ALA A 132 -1.65 -9.61 -19.92
N GLN A 133 -1.94 -9.82 -18.65
CA GLN A 133 -2.86 -10.85 -18.19
C GLN A 133 -4.12 -10.33 -17.48
N ASP A 134 -4.04 -9.15 -16.83
CA ASP A 134 -5.11 -8.69 -15.93
C ASP A 134 -5.98 -7.59 -16.56
N ASN A 135 -5.72 -7.16 -17.79
CA ASN A 135 -6.37 -6.00 -18.43
C ASN A 135 -6.30 -4.74 -17.55
N THR A 136 -5.17 -4.52 -16.90
CA THR A 136 -5.00 -3.37 -16.01
C THR A 136 -4.80 -2.08 -16.80
N GLU A 137 -5.44 -0.99 -16.33
CA GLU A 137 -5.35 0.36 -16.91
C GLU A 137 -4.54 1.30 -16.02
N ALA A 138 -4.32 0.92 -14.76
CA ALA A 138 -3.49 1.64 -13.80
C ALA A 138 -2.83 0.65 -12.84
N ILE A 139 -1.66 1.02 -12.31
CA ILE A 139 -0.94 0.27 -11.28
C ILE A 139 -1.01 1.04 -9.95
N VAL A 140 -1.25 0.31 -8.87
CA VAL A 140 -1.10 0.81 -7.51
C VAL A 140 0.13 0.14 -6.88
N LEU A 141 1.06 0.94 -6.38
CA LEU A 141 2.24 0.45 -5.66
C LEU A 141 1.84 0.12 -4.23
N GLY A 142 1.78 -1.16 -3.93
CA GLY A 142 1.26 -1.74 -2.69
C GLY A 142 2.25 -1.75 -1.52
N CYS A 143 3.15 -0.80 -1.47
CA CYS A 143 4.06 -0.57 -0.36
C CYS A 143 4.56 0.88 -0.38
N ALA A 144 4.52 1.60 0.75
CA ALA A 144 5.03 2.97 0.85
C ALA A 144 6.53 3.09 0.47
N GLY A 145 7.32 2.04 0.69
CA GLY A 145 8.71 1.97 0.25
C GLY A 145 8.93 1.95 -1.27
N MET A 146 7.87 1.91 -2.07
CA MET A 146 7.94 2.00 -3.53
C MET A 146 7.60 3.40 -4.06
N ALA A 147 7.24 4.38 -3.22
CA ALA A 147 6.74 5.68 -3.65
C ALA A 147 7.68 6.39 -4.64
N ASP A 148 8.99 6.38 -4.39
CA ASP A 148 10.01 7.00 -5.25
C ASP A 148 10.06 6.41 -6.68
N LEU A 149 9.48 5.23 -6.90
CA LEU A 149 9.47 4.56 -8.20
C LEU A 149 8.32 5.02 -9.10
N MET A 150 7.32 5.71 -8.57
CA MET A 150 6.06 6.03 -9.25
C MET A 150 6.29 6.75 -10.58
N ALA A 151 7.02 7.85 -10.58
CA ALA A 151 7.25 8.65 -11.79
C ALA A 151 7.99 7.86 -12.89
N GLN A 152 9.07 7.16 -12.51
CA GLN A 152 9.85 6.35 -13.43
C GLN A 152 9.01 5.23 -14.05
N LEU A 153 8.22 4.53 -13.24
CA LEU A 153 7.41 3.41 -13.72
C LEU A 153 6.26 3.90 -14.60
N SER A 154 5.64 5.04 -14.26
CA SER A 154 4.59 5.63 -15.08
C SER A 154 5.10 6.02 -16.47
N GLU A 155 6.28 6.64 -16.55
CA GLU A 155 6.92 6.98 -17.82
C GLU A 155 7.29 5.74 -18.64
N GLU A 156 7.91 4.73 -18.00
CA GLU A 156 8.37 3.51 -18.68
C GLU A 156 7.22 2.68 -19.26
N PHE A 157 6.12 2.57 -18.53
CA PHE A 157 5.00 1.72 -18.95
C PHE A 157 3.89 2.47 -19.69
N GLY A 158 3.92 3.81 -19.71
CA GLY A 158 2.93 4.62 -20.39
C GLY A 158 1.51 4.50 -19.82
N LEU A 159 1.37 4.14 -18.55
CA LEU A 159 0.11 4.07 -17.82
C LEU A 159 0.23 4.70 -16.43
N PRO A 160 -0.88 5.13 -15.81
CA PRO A 160 -0.86 5.69 -14.48
C PRO A 160 -0.31 4.68 -13.45
N VAL A 161 0.67 5.12 -12.68
CA VAL A 161 1.18 4.41 -11.50
C VAL A 161 0.91 5.29 -10.30
N ILE A 162 0.27 4.74 -9.28
CA ILE A 162 -0.18 5.46 -8.08
C ILE A 162 0.54 4.85 -6.87
N ASP A 163 1.09 5.70 -6.00
CA ASP A 163 1.67 5.24 -4.73
C ASP A 163 0.73 5.69 -3.60
N GLY A 164 0.28 6.15 -2.99
CA GLY A 164 -0.59 6.56 -1.88
C GLY A 164 0.07 7.55 -0.93
N VAL A 165 1.30 7.98 -1.26
CA VAL A 165 2.09 8.89 -0.40
C VAL A 165 2.13 10.31 -0.99
N ALA A 166 2.23 10.44 -2.33
CA ALA A 166 2.33 11.71 -3.04
C ALA A 166 0.95 12.39 -3.39
#